data_853f8545609da04eef3c31ac03667668
#
_entry.id   853f8545609da04eef3c31ac03667668
#
_cell.length_a   1.000
_cell.length_b   1.000
_cell.length_c   1.000
_cell.angle_alpha   90.00
_cell.angle_beta   90.00
_cell.angle_gamma   90.00
#
_symmetry.space_group_name_H-M   'P 1'
#
loop_
_entity.id
_entity.type
_entity.pdbx_description
1 polymer ?
#
loop_
_entity_poly.entity_id
_entity_poly.type
_entity_poly.pdbx_seq_one_letter_code
_entity_poly.pdbx_strand_id
1 'polypeptide(L)'
;MHILWLVKTVLPQAAAACGLAGASDVSGSWLTGQLAALRPHGELRLTVACTDARQKASLQGEQDGVSYRILPGADGFAALLQTEQPDLVHIWGTEYPEAAAMQDAAAAANLPVLISIQGVMRDCAAHLCDGVPDAYRHSGGLWHTIDKVIPGELLDNMQANFDVLAQKEAVVL
;
A
#
# COMPACT_ATOMS: atom_id res chain seq x y z
N MET A 1 -4.12 5.54 22.89
CA MET A 1 -4.84 5.39 21.61
C MET A 1 -4.17 4.29 20.80
N HIS A 2 -4.95 3.33 20.29
CA HIS A 2 -4.45 2.24 19.44
C HIS A 2 -4.82 2.50 17.98
N ILE A 3 -3.82 2.60 17.11
CA ILE A 3 -4.00 2.81 15.68
C ILE A 3 -3.60 1.53 14.94
N LEU A 4 -4.46 1.05 14.05
CA LEU A 4 -4.13 -0.02 13.11
C LEU A 4 -3.86 0.60 11.75
N TRP A 5 -2.65 0.43 11.24
CA TRP A 5 -2.28 0.79 9.86
C TRP A 5 -2.52 -0.37 8.93
N LEU A 6 -3.19 -0.13 7.81
CA LEU A 6 -3.13 -1.02 6.65
C LEU A 6 -2.16 -0.45 5.63
N VAL A 7 -1.17 -1.24 5.26
CA VAL A 7 -0.17 -0.89 4.25
C VAL A 7 -0.19 -1.92 3.11
N LYS A 8 0.13 -1.47 1.90
CA LYS A 8 0.08 -2.33 0.69
C LYS A 8 1.14 -3.42 0.66
N THR A 9 2.31 -3.15 1.24
CA THR A 9 3.48 -4.03 1.12
C THR A 9 3.98 -4.48 2.48
N VAL A 10 4.63 -5.65 2.51
CA VAL A 10 5.35 -6.11 3.70
C VAL A 10 6.54 -5.18 3.95
N LEU A 11 6.49 -4.42 5.02
CA LEU A 11 7.62 -3.56 5.42
C LEU A 11 8.81 -4.40 5.88
N PRO A 12 10.05 -3.92 5.72
CA PRO A 12 11.25 -4.61 6.21
C PRO A 12 11.17 -4.99 7.70
N GLN A 13 10.64 -4.08 8.52
CA GLN A 13 10.44 -4.31 9.95
C GLN A 13 9.40 -5.41 10.22
N ALA A 14 8.31 -5.43 9.44
CA ALA A 14 7.28 -6.48 9.53
C ALA A 14 7.87 -7.85 9.16
N ALA A 15 8.66 -7.89 8.08
CA ALA A 15 9.32 -9.12 7.65
C ALA A 15 10.29 -9.63 8.73
N ALA A 16 11.13 -8.76 9.27
CA ALA A 16 12.08 -9.11 10.35
C ALA A 16 11.34 -9.61 11.60
N ALA A 17 10.32 -8.88 12.06
CA ALA A 17 9.53 -9.25 13.24
C ALA A 17 8.78 -10.58 13.06
N CYS A 18 8.35 -10.90 11.84
CA CYS A 18 7.62 -12.13 11.51
C CYS A 18 8.52 -13.28 11.02
N GLY A 19 9.85 -13.10 11.01
CA GLY A 19 10.80 -14.15 10.61
C GLY A 19 10.81 -14.44 9.11
N LEU A 20 10.39 -13.50 8.26
CA LEU A 20 10.45 -13.64 6.81
C LEU A 20 11.83 -13.22 6.28
N ALA A 21 12.44 -14.08 5.48
CA ALA A 21 13.70 -13.77 4.78
C ALA A 21 13.43 -12.95 3.51
N GLY A 22 14.26 -11.96 3.20
CA GLY A 22 14.33 -11.35 1.87
C GLY A 22 13.33 -10.24 1.57
N ALA A 23 12.79 -9.54 2.57
CA ALA A 23 12.05 -8.30 2.33
C ALA A 23 12.99 -7.24 1.73
N SER A 24 12.58 -6.64 0.61
CA SER A 24 13.34 -5.57 -0.03
C SER A 24 13.38 -4.33 0.84
N ASP A 25 14.58 -3.82 1.13
CA ASP A 25 14.79 -2.59 1.90
C ASP A 25 14.19 -1.32 1.26
N VAL A 26 13.75 -1.42 0.01
CA VAL A 26 13.28 -0.28 -0.80
C VAL A 26 11.76 -0.11 -0.73
N SER A 27 11.00 -1.17 -0.45
CA SER A 27 9.54 -1.09 -0.42
C SER A 27 9.04 -0.37 0.83
N GLY A 28 8.31 0.73 0.64
CA GLY A 28 7.67 1.45 1.74
C GLY A 28 8.62 2.30 2.59
N SER A 29 9.75 2.75 2.03
CA SER A 29 10.75 3.57 2.76
C SER A 29 10.16 4.80 3.45
N TRP A 30 9.19 5.47 2.84
CA TRP A 30 8.49 6.61 3.43
C TRP A 30 7.60 6.22 4.62
N LEU A 31 6.96 5.03 4.59
CA LEU A 31 6.22 4.47 5.74
C LEU A 31 7.16 4.14 6.90
N THR A 32 8.35 3.65 6.60
CA THR A 32 9.40 3.43 7.60
C THR A 32 9.79 4.73 8.30
N GLY A 33 9.89 5.83 7.54
CA GLY A 33 10.13 7.16 8.10
C GLY A 33 8.98 7.63 9.00
N GLN A 34 7.72 7.40 8.61
CA GLN A 34 6.54 7.72 9.43
C GLN A 34 6.51 6.89 10.73
N LEU A 35 6.81 5.58 10.65
CA LEU A 35 6.94 4.73 11.84
C LEU A 35 8.00 5.27 12.81
N ALA A 36 9.17 5.64 12.30
CA ALA A 36 10.24 6.20 13.11
C ALA A 36 9.83 7.53 13.79
N ALA A 37 9.05 8.36 13.10
CA ALA A 37 8.55 9.61 13.65
C ALA A 37 7.48 9.40 14.74
N LEU A 38 6.66 8.34 14.68
CA LEU A 38 5.63 8.06 15.67
C LEU A 38 6.16 7.34 16.92
N ARG A 39 7.26 6.60 16.81
CA ARG A 39 7.84 5.82 17.94
C ARG A 39 8.09 6.62 19.22
N PRO A 40 8.54 7.89 19.22
CA PRO A 40 8.72 8.66 20.43
C PRO A 40 7.44 8.96 21.20
N HIS A 41 6.27 8.80 20.57
CA HIS A 41 4.96 9.07 21.17
C HIS A 41 4.44 7.83 21.91
N GLY A 42 4.97 7.56 23.09
CA GLY A 42 4.70 6.37 23.90
C GLY A 42 3.24 6.17 24.32
N GLU A 43 2.38 7.16 24.17
CA GLU A 43 0.93 7.07 24.35
C GLU A 43 0.19 6.41 23.16
N LEU A 44 0.88 6.19 22.03
CA LEU A 44 0.33 5.53 20.86
C LEU A 44 0.77 4.06 20.81
N ARG A 45 -0.23 3.17 20.80
CA ARG A 45 -0.04 1.77 20.40
C ARG A 45 -0.25 1.68 18.91
N LEU A 46 0.66 1.05 18.20
CA LEU A 46 0.61 0.90 16.75
C LEU A 46 0.65 -0.57 16.33
N THR A 47 -0.33 -0.99 15.54
CA THR A 47 -0.32 -2.26 14.82
C THR A 47 -0.23 -1.97 13.32
N VAL A 48 0.72 -2.57 12.61
CA VAL A 48 0.87 -2.46 11.16
C VAL A 48 0.46 -3.78 10.54
N ALA A 49 -0.54 -3.74 9.67
CA ALA A 49 -1.08 -4.89 8.96
C ALA A 49 -0.86 -4.77 7.46
N CYS A 50 -0.59 -5.88 6.80
CA CYS A 50 -0.57 -6.02 5.36
C CYS A 50 -1.03 -7.42 4.95
N THR A 51 -1.26 -7.62 3.64
CA THR A 51 -1.52 -8.94 3.07
C THR A 51 -0.32 -9.44 2.27
N ASP A 52 -0.12 -10.75 2.28
CA ASP A 52 0.83 -11.46 1.44
C ASP A 52 0.25 -12.82 1.06
N ALA A 53 -0.26 -12.94 -0.17
CA ALA A 53 -0.89 -14.16 -0.67
C ALA A 53 0.05 -15.38 -0.73
N ARG A 54 1.36 -15.19 -0.55
CA ARG A 54 2.32 -16.29 -0.45
C ARG A 54 2.25 -17.00 0.91
N GLN A 55 1.66 -16.36 1.90
CA GLN A 55 1.51 -16.94 3.24
C GLN A 55 0.34 -17.91 3.30
N LYS A 56 0.52 -19.03 3.97
CA LYS A 56 -0.54 -20.04 4.20
C LYS A 56 -1.34 -19.77 5.48
N ALA A 57 -0.78 -18.98 6.37
CA ALA A 57 -1.37 -18.60 7.66
C ALA A 57 -0.95 -17.18 8.01
N SER A 58 -1.71 -16.53 8.87
CA SER A 58 -1.36 -15.22 9.39
C SER A 58 -0.09 -15.29 10.23
N LEU A 59 0.80 -14.33 10.02
CA LEU A 59 2.02 -14.16 10.79
C LEU A 59 1.88 -12.96 11.72
N GLN A 60 2.52 -13.03 12.86
CA GLN A 60 2.58 -11.94 13.83
C GLN A 60 3.98 -11.79 14.40
N GLY A 61 4.33 -10.59 14.71
CA GLY A 61 5.60 -10.26 15.34
C GLY A 61 5.54 -8.89 15.99
N GLU A 62 6.57 -8.57 16.76
CA GLU A 62 6.74 -7.27 17.38
C GLU A 62 8.18 -6.83 17.23
N GLN A 63 8.37 -5.59 16.90
CA GLN A 63 9.70 -4.98 16.87
C GLN A 63 9.59 -3.50 17.25
N ASP A 64 10.44 -3.08 18.17
CA ASP A 64 10.55 -1.68 18.59
C ASP A 64 9.22 -1.07 19.10
N GLY A 65 8.39 -1.87 19.78
CA GLY A 65 7.09 -1.45 20.33
C GLY A 65 5.97 -1.33 19.29
N VAL A 66 6.21 -1.78 18.06
CA VAL A 66 5.20 -1.86 16.99
C VAL A 66 4.84 -3.32 16.76
N SER A 67 3.54 -3.61 16.78
CA SER A 67 3.00 -4.94 16.44
C SER A 67 2.82 -5.06 14.94
N TYR A 68 3.18 -6.21 14.36
CA TYR A 68 3.05 -6.48 12.94
C TYR A 68 2.14 -7.69 12.69
N ARG A 69 1.31 -7.58 11.66
CA ARG A 69 0.37 -8.63 11.23
C ARG A 69 0.46 -8.78 9.70
N ILE A 70 0.81 -9.98 9.24
CA ILE A 70 0.85 -10.31 7.81
C ILE A 70 -0.20 -11.38 7.59
N LEU A 71 -1.24 -11.08 6.82
CA LEU A 71 -2.35 -11.97 6.56
C LEU A 71 -2.25 -12.56 5.16
N PRO A 72 -2.76 -13.78 4.93
CA PRO A 72 -2.82 -14.37 3.59
C PRO A 72 -3.69 -13.57 2.62
N GLY A 73 -4.71 -12.86 3.13
CA GLY A 73 -5.65 -12.08 2.33
C GLY A 73 -6.59 -11.25 3.18
N ALA A 74 -7.46 -10.50 2.52
CA ALA A 74 -8.40 -9.57 3.14
C ALA A 74 -9.49 -10.25 4.00
N ASP A 75 -9.78 -11.52 3.75
CA ASP A 75 -10.78 -12.29 4.53
C ASP A 75 -10.46 -12.32 6.04
N GLY A 76 -9.21 -12.10 6.39
CA GLY A 76 -8.76 -12.01 7.78
C GLY A 76 -9.03 -10.69 8.49
N PHE A 77 -9.48 -9.63 7.80
CA PHE A 77 -9.57 -8.29 8.37
C PHE A 77 -10.59 -8.18 9.50
N ALA A 78 -11.76 -8.78 9.37
CA ALA A 78 -12.75 -8.76 10.43
C ALA A 78 -12.23 -9.39 11.73
N ALA A 79 -11.57 -10.54 11.63
CA ALA A 79 -10.96 -11.21 12.78
C ALA A 79 -9.79 -10.41 13.35
N LEU A 80 -8.99 -9.76 12.50
CA LEU A 80 -7.92 -8.86 12.91
C LEU A 80 -8.47 -7.70 13.75
N LEU A 81 -9.51 -7.01 13.27
CA LEU A 81 -10.11 -5.88 13.96
C LEU A 81 -10.74 -6.29 15.31
N GLN A 82 -11.35 -7.47 15.36
CA GLN A 82 -11.88 -8.03 16.61
C GLN A 82 -10.78 -8.35 17.63
N THR A 83 -9.63 -8.82 17.16
CA THR A 83 -8.52 -9.20 18.04
C THR A 83 -7.75 -7.97 18.52
N GLU A 84 -7.43 -7.05 17.62
CA GLU A 84 -6.61 -5.88 17.91
C GLU A 84 -7.39 -4.77 18.63
N GLN A 85 -8.70 -4.65 18.38
CA GLN A 85 -9.59 -3.62 18.93
C GLN A 85 -8.99 -2.22 18.82
N PRO A 86 -8.65 -1.74 17.60
CA PRO A 86 -8.06 -0.42 17.44
C PRO A 86 -9.10 0.69 17.69
N ASP A 87 -8.62 1.86 18.10
CA ASP A 87 -9.45 3.07 18.19
C ASP A 87 -9.64 3.73 16.82
N LEU A 88 -8.70 3.49 15.89
CA LEU A 88 -8.66 4.07 14.54
C LEU A 88 -8.01 3.09 13.56
N VAL A 89 -8.59 2.95 12.38
CA VAL A 89 -7.96 2.29 11.24
C VAL A 89 -7.41 3.36 10.30
N HIS A 90 -6.11 3.30 9.98
CA HIS A 90 -5.47 4.19 9.05
C HIS A 90 -5.00 3.41 7.82
N ILE A 91 -5.63 3.66 6.67
CA ILE A 91 -5.34 3.01 5.39
C ILE A 91 -4.37 3.89 4.61
N TRP A 92 -3.25 3.32 4.20
CA TRP A 92 -2.21 3.99 3.43
C TRP A 92 -2.30 3.63 1.94
N GLY A 93 -2.97 4.49 1.17
CA GLY A 93 -3.24 4.34 -0.25
C GLY A 93 -4.64 3.81 -0.56
N THR A 94 -5.08 4.06 -1.77
CA THR A 94 -6.41 3.65 -2.29
C THR A 94 -6.29 2.74 -3.52
N GLU A 95 -5.07 2.54 -4.01
CA GLU A 95 -4.75 1.90 -5.28
C GLU A 95 -4.71 0.36 -5.22
N TYR A 96 -5.23 -0.27 -4.14
CA TYR A 96 -5.22 -1.72 -3.97
C TYR A 96 -6.54 -2.22 -3.35
N PRO A 97 -7.03 -3.41 -3.75
CA PRO A 97 -8.37 -3.90 -3.36
C PRO A 97 -8.52 -4.13 -1.85
N GLU A 98 -7.43 -4.39 -1.14
CA GLU A 98 -7.44 -4.58 0.31
C GLU A 98 -7.82 -3.30 1.06
N ALA A 99 -7.60 -2.12 0.46
CA ALA A 99 -8.03 -0.85 1.04
C ALA A 99 -9.56 -0.79 1.18
N ALA A 100 -10.29 -1.15 0.11
CA ALA A 100 -11.76 -1.22 0.15
C ALA A 100 -12.25 -2.28 1.15
N ALA A 101 -11.65 -3.48 1.12
CA ALA A 101 -12.02 -4.55 2.03
C ALA A 101 -11.79 -4.19 3.51
N MET A 102 -10.71 -3.46 3.82
CA MET A 102 -10.48 -2.97 5.19
C MET A 102 -11.47 -1.88 5.58
N GLN A 103 -11.82 -0.99 4.65
CA GLN A 103 -12.83 0.04 4.89
C GLN A 103 -14.18 -0.59 5.21
N ASP A 104 -14.61 -1.60 4.45
CA ASP A 104 -15.84 -2.34 4.69
C ASP A 104 -15.83 -3.06 6.06
N ALA A 105 -14.71 -3.72 6.39
CA ALA A 105 -14.54 -4.40 7.67
C ALA A 105 -14.57 -3.41 8.85
N ALA A 106 -13.93 -2.24 8.71
CA ALA A 106 -13.93 -1.19 9.74
C ALA A 106 -15.31 -0.57 9.89
N ALA A 107 -16.04 -0.32 8.79
CA ALA A 107 -17.41 0.18 8.83
C ALA A 107 -18.35 -0.80 9.53
N ALA A 108 -18.24 -2.10 9.24
CA ALA A 108 -19.02 -3.15 9.92
C ALA A 108 -18.71 -3.23 11.43
N ALA A 109 -17.49 -2.87 11.83
CA ALA A 109 -17.07 -2.80 13.23
C ALA A 109 -17.34 -1.43 13.89
N ASN A 110 -17.93 -0.46 13.19
CA ASN A 110 -18.15 0.93 13.64
C ASN A 110 -16.84 1.63 14.07
N LEU A 111 -15.74 1.34 13.37
CA LEU A 111 -14.44 1.95 13.63
C LEU A 111 -14.25 3.18 12.74
N PRO A 112 -13.68 4.28 13.24
CA PRO A 112 -13.29 5.40 12.40
C PRO A 112 -12.15 5.00 11.47
N VAL A 113 -12.19 5.53 10.24
CA VAL A 113 -11.19 5.27 9.21
C VAL A 113 -10.56 6.58 8.76
N LEU A 114 -9.24 6.60 8.70
CA LEU A 114 -8.44 7.63 8.06
C LEU A 114 -7.79 7.03 6.82
N ILE A 115 -7.88 7.73 5.67
CA ILE A 115 -7.24 7.28 4.44
C ILE A 115 -6.21 8.34 4.01
N SER A 116 -4.96 7.93 3.86
CA SER A 116 -3.90 8.75 3.28
C SER A 116 -3.66 8.39 1.83
N ILE A 117 -3.86 9.34 0.94
CA ILE A 117 -3.68 9.19 -0.50
C ILE A 117 -2.36 9.85 -0.92
N GLN A 118 -1.57 9.18 -1.75
CA GLN A 118 -0.35 9.74 -2.33
C GLN A 118 -0.61 10.52 -3.62
N GLY A 119 -1.72 10.24 -4.27
CA GLY A 119 -2.19 10.89 -5.48
C GLY A 119 -3.54 10.33 -5.88
N VAL A 120 -4.33 11.08 -6.61
CA VAL A 120 -5.59 10.61 -7.18
C VAL A 120 -5.24 9.83 -8.44
N MET A 121 -5.36 8.50 -8.40
CA MET A 121 -4.90 7.61 -9.48
C MET A 121 -5.60 7.90 -10.81
N ARG A 122 -6.88 8.27 -10.76
CA ARG A 122 -7.63 8.69 -11.95
C ARG A 122 -6.99 9.91 -12.62
N ASP A 123 -6.58 10.91 -11.84
CA ASP A 123 -5.97 12.12 -12.38
C ASP A 123 -4.53 11.83 -12.84
N CYS A 124 -3.80 10.98 -12.12
CA CYS A 124 -2.49 10.49 -12.54
C CYS A 124 -2.59 9.75 -13.89
N ALA A 125 -3.59 8.87 -14.06
CA ALA A 125 -3.82 8.16 -15.32
C ALA A 125 -4.15 9.12 -16.47
N ALA A 126 -5.02 10.11 -16.22
CA ALA A 126 -5.45 11.07 -17.22
C ALA A 126 -4.31 12.01 -17.71
N HIS A 127 -3.35 12.30 -16.84
CA HIS A 127 -2.30 13.30 -17.05
C HIS A 127 -0.89 12.72 -17.16
N LEU A 128 -0.72 11.39 -17.15
CA LEU A 128 0.59 10.72 -17.15
C LEU A 128 1.48 11.18 -18.31
N CYS A 129 0.89 11.39 -19.48
CA CYS A 129 1.60 11.78 -20.70
C CYS A 129 1.48 13.27 -21.05
N ASP A 130 1.00 14.11 -20.13
CA ASP A 130 0.89 15.55 -20.40
C ASP A 130 2.27 16.14 -20.66
N GLY A 131 2.35 16.95 -21.74
CA GLY A 131 3.61 17.54 -22.16
C GLY A 131 4.58 16.58 -22.89
N VAL A 132 4.25 15.29 -22.99
CA VAL A 132 5.02 14.34 -23.79
C VAL A 132 4.54 14.40 -25.24
N PRO A 133 5.40 14.76 -26.22
CA PRO A 133 5.02 14.77 -27.64
C PRO A 133 4.58 13.38 -28.11
N ASP A 134 3.60 13.33 -29.03
CA ASP A 134 3.02 12.07 -29.51
C ASP A 134 4.04 11.09 -30.09
N ALA A 135 5.12 11.61 -30.71
CA ALA A 135 6.21 10.80 -31.21
C ALA A 135 6.92 9.95 -30.13
N TYR A 136 6.71 10.28 -28.85
CA TYR A 136 7.34 9.61 -27.72
C TYR A 136 6.36 8.78 -26.88
N ARG A 137 5.06 8.85 -27.18
CA ARG A 137 4.01 8.17 -26.39
C ARG A 137 3.83 6.71 -26.77
N HIS A 138 4.29 6.29 -27.97
CA HIS A 138 3.99 4.96 -28.50
C HIS A 138 5.26 4.17 -28.80
N SER A 139 5.26 2.88 -28.44
CA SER A 139 6.30 1.92 -28.78
C SER A 139 6.38 1.78 -30.31
N GLY A 140 7.55 1.99 -30.90
CA GLY A 140 7.80 1.80 -32.34
C GLY A 140 8.21 3.04 -33.12
N GLY A 141 8.31 4.21 -32.49
CA GLY A 141 8.91 5.40 -33.09
C GLY A 141 10.44 5.40 -33.07
N LEU A 142 11.04 6.46 -33.61
CA LEU A 142 12.49 6.68 -33.70
C LEU A 142 13.23 6.52 -32.35
N TRP A 143 12.51 6.49 -31.25
CA TRP A 143 12.99 6.33 -29.87
C TRP A 143 13.35 4.90 -29.48
N HIS A 144 12.92 3.91 -30.24
CA HIS A 144 13.48 2.56 -30.09
C HIS A 144 15.00 2.53 -30.28
N THR A 145 15.54 3.57 -30.92
CA THR A 145 16.97 3.69 -31.21
C THR A 145 17.74 4.50 -30.15
N ILE A 146 17.05 5.30 -29.35
CA ILE A 146 17.63 6.09 -28.23
C ILE A 146 17.29 5.44 -26.87
N ASP A 147 17.21 4.20 -26.85
CA ASP A 147 16.67 3.20 -25.94
C ASP A 147 17.26 3.16 -24.52
N LYS A 148 17.74 4.26 -24.03
CA LYS A 148 18.38 4.25 -22.72
C LYS A 148 17.77 5.18 -21.67
N VAL A 149 16.76 5.97 -22.03
CA VAL A 149 16.19 6.94 -21.06
C VAL A 149 14.75 6.62 -20.68
N ILE A 150 13.83 6.39 -21.62
CA ILE A 150 12.46 5.90 -21.34
C ILE A 150 11.94 5.16 -22.57
N PRO A 151 11.91 3.82 -22.60
CA PRO A 151 11.30 3.06 -23.68
C PRO A 151 9.81 3.40 -23.83
N GLY A 152 9.29 3.53 -25.06
CA GLY A 152 7.86 3.73 -25.31
C GLY A 152 7.00 2.64 -24.66
N GLU A 153 7.45 1.39 -24.68
CA GLU A 153 6.85 0.28 -23.94
C GLU A 153 6.71 0.57 -22.44
N LEU A 154 7.65 1.29 -21.82
CA LEU A 154 7.57 1.63 -20.43
C LEU A 154 6.43 2.62 -20.17
N LEU A 155 6.24 3.62 -21.02
CA LEU A 155 5.13 4.59 -20.90
C LEU A 155 3.78 3.92 -21.12
N ASP A 156 3.66 3.04 -22.11
CA ASP A 156 2.42 2.28 -22.36
C ASP A 156 2.10 1.37 -21.17
N ASN A 157 3.09 0.69 -20.61
CA ASN A 157 2.93 -0.14 -19.41
C ASN A 157 2.61 0.70 -18.17
N MET A 158 3.20 1.88 -18.00
CA MET A 158 2.87 2.79 -16.92
C MET A 158 1.43 3.30 -17.05
N GLN A 159 1.00 3.71 -18.24
CA GLN A 159 -0.39 4.14 -18.47
C GLN A 159 -1.38 3.02 -18.12
N ALA A 160 -1.16 1.80 -18.63
CA ALA A 160 -2.01 0.65 -18.32
C ALA A 160 -2.06 0.35 -16.82
N ASN A 161 -0.94 0.48 -16.11
CA ASN A 161 -0.91 0.30 -14.67
C ASN A 161 -1.70 1.39 -13.93
N PHE A 162 -1.57 2.66 -14.34
CA PHE A 162 -2.33 3.76 -13.74
C PHE A 162 -3.83 3.63 -14.01
N ASP A 163 -4.24 3.17 -15.20
CA ASP A 163 -5.64 2.92 -15.53
C ASP A 163 -6.25 1.84 -14.61
N VAL A 164 -5.52 0.76 -14.35
CA VAL A 164 -5.92 -0.29 -13.41
C VAL A 164 -6.00 0.25 -11.98
N LEU A 165 -5.04 1.07 -11.57
CA LEU A 165 -5.03 1.67 -10.23
C LEU A 165 -6.19 2.66 -10.04
N ALA A 166 -6.51 3.45 -11.07
CA ALA A 166 -7.64 4.37 -11.06
C ALA A 166 -8.99 3.63 -10.91
N GLN A 167 -9.14 2.46 -11.58
CA GLN A 167 -10.33 1.62 -11.41
C GLN A 167 -10.45 1.08 -9.97
N LYS A 168 -9.35 0.69 -9.36
CA LYS A 168 -9.33 0.20 -7.97
C LYS A 168 -9.64 1.32 -6.97
N GLU A 169 -9.08 2.50 -7.18
CA GLU A 169 -9.33 3.68 -6.35
C GLU A 169 -10.81 4.06 -6.34
N ALA A 170 -11.50 3.99 -7.47
CA ALA A 170 -12.92 4.31 -7.60
C ALA A 170 -13.84 3.42 -6.73
N VAL A 171 -13.35 2.29 -6.24
CA VAL A 171 -14.07 1.42 -5.30
C VAL A 171 -13.89 1.87 -3.84
N VAL A 172 -12.80 2.60 -3.55
CA VAL A 172 -12.44 3.04 -2.19
C VAL A 172 -13.01 4.43 -1.88
N LEU A 173 -13.10 5.30 -2.88
CA LEU A 173 -13.59 6.68 -2.75
C LEU A 173 -15.08 6.81 -3.08
#